data_1023713ef71efb08021e22ba8a383400
#
_entry.id   1023713ef71efb08021e22ba8a383400
#
_cell.length_a   1.000
_cell.length_b   1.000
_cell.length_c   1.000
_cell.angle_alpha   90.00
_cell.angle_beta   90.00
_cell.angle_gamma   90.00
#
_symmetry.space_group_name_H-M   'P 1'
#
loop_
_entity.id
_entity.type
_entity.pdbx_description
1 polymer ?
#
loop_
_entity_poly.entity_id
_entity_poly.type
_entity_poly.pdbx_seq_one_letter_code
_entity_poly.pdbx_strand_id
1 'polypeptide(L)'
;ELEVIQKLGEGGQGVVYKVNYNGKPLALKWYFGNKLNNADKFYRNIQNNIKQGTPTGAFLWPLEITEYFEGSFGYLMELRPPEYKDFSLFLLAKVHFANIEALINTALCITNGFRELHNRGYSYQDLNDGNFFVNPKTGDVLICDNDNVAPYGENLGIAGKCRYMAPEVVMGQKRPDSHT
;
A
#
# COMPACT_ATOMS: atom_id res chain seq x y z
N GLU A 1 -23.19 -2.24 -7.84
CA GLU A 1 -23.65 -1.24 -6.86
C GLU A 1 -22.64 -1.16 -5.70
N LEU A 2 -22.30 0.06 -5.23
CA LEU A 2 -21.36 0.29 -4.14
C LEU A 2 -22.10 1.02 -3.00
N GLU A 3 -22.07 0.42 -1.81
CA GLU A 3 -22.65 0.97 -0.59
C GLU A 3 -21.56 1.20 0.45
N VAL A 4 -21.46 2.43 0.97
CA VAL A 4 -20.51 2.76 2.04
C VAL A 4 -21.09 2.35 3.39
N ILE A 5 -20.37 1.50 4.11
CA ILE A 5 -20.82 0.95 5.40
C ILE A 5 -20.20 1.72 6.57
N GLN A 6 -18.86 1.95 6.54
CA GLN A 6 -18.15 2.50 7.69
C GLN A 6 -16.84 3.16 7.25
N LYS A 7 -16.49 4.27 7.89
CA LYS A 7 -15.14 4.84 7.79
C LYS A 7 -14.15 3.99 8.59
N LEU A 8 -13.06 3.57 7.94
CA LEU A 8 -11.99 2.77 8.57
C LEU A 8 -10.80 3.62 9.01
N GLY A 9 -10.50 4.67 8.27
CA GLY A 9 -9.37 5.56 8.56
C GLY A 9 -9.32 6.76 7.64
N GLU A 10 -8.47 7.74 7.96
CA GLU A 10 -8.18 8.91 7.14
C GLU A 10 -6.71 9.25 7.22
N GLY A 11 -6.13 9.64 6.10
CA GLY A 11 -4.75 10.07 5.97
C GLY A 11 -4.63 11.40 5.23
N GLY A 12 -3.40 11.80 4.94
CA GLY A 12 -3.12 13.07 4.28
C GLY A 12 -3.71 13.21 2.88
N GLN A 13 -3.85 12.11 2.15
CA GLN A 13 -4.28 12.09 0.75
C GLN A 13 -5.76 11.74 0.57
N GLY A 14 -6.39 11.08 1.55
CA GLY A 14 -7.74 10.58 1.40
C GLY A 14 -8.25 9.82 2.62
N VAL A 15 -9.34 9.12 2.40
CA VAL A 15 -10.09 8.37 3.43
C VAL A 15 -10.33 6.94 2.97
N VAL A 16 -10.30 6.00 3.91
CA VAL A 16 -10.58 4.59 3.65
C VAL A 16 -11.92 4.22 4.29
N TYR A 17 -12.79 3.63 3.49
CA TYR A 17 -14.10 3.14 3.90
C TYR A 17 -14.19 1.62 3.77
N LYS A 18 -14.95 1.00 4.66
CA LYS A 18 -15.53 -0.33 4.41
C LYS A 18 -16.74 -0.13 3.52
N VAL A 19 -16.83 -0.89 2.45
CA VAL A 19 -17.93 -0.84 1.49
C VAL A 19 -18.47 -2.24 1.23
N ASN A 20 -19.71 -2.30 0.77
CA ASN A 20 -20.27 -3.48 0.11
C ASN A 20 -20.29 -3.21 -1.39
N TYR A 21 -19.56 -3.99 -2.16
CA TYR A 21 -19.51 -3.88 -3.60
C TYR A 21 -20.01 -5.18 -4.23
N ASN A 22 -21.21 -5.11 -4.85
CA ASN A 22 -21.87 -6.27 -5.45
C ASN A 22 -21.99 -7.49 -4.50
N GLY A 23 -22.31 -7.23 -3.23
CA GLY A 23 -22.46 -8.28 -2.21
C GLY A 23 -21.14 -8.71 -1.54
N LYS A 24 -19.99 -8.16 -1.96
CA LYS A 24 -18.68 -8.45 -1.38
C LYS A 24 -18.20 -7.29 -0.49
N PRO A 25 -17.79 -7.57 0.77
CA PRO A 25 -17.18 -6.54 1.62
C PRO A 25 -15.75 -6.24 1.15
N LEU A 26 -15.48 -4.97 0.80
CA LEU A 26 -14.18 -4.46 0.35
C LEU A 26 -13.79 -3.19 1.12
N ALA A 27 -12.56 -2.75 0.94
CA ALA A 27 -12.10 -1.43 1.33
C ALA A 27 -12.06 -0.51 0.11
N LEU A 28 -12.57 0.71 0.25
CA LEU A 28 -12.47 1.79 -0.73
C LEU A 28 -11.53 2.86 -0.18
N LYS A 29 -10.40 3.09 -0.84
CA LYS A 29 -9.56 4.28 -0.59
C LYS A 29 -10.00 5.38 -1.53
N TRP A 30 -10.55 6.45 -0.97
CA TRP A 30 -11.05 7.62 -1.70
C TRP A 30 -10.10 8.80 -1.53
N TYR A 31 -9.66 9.40 -2.63
CA TYR A 31 -8.76 10.54 -2.64
C TYR A 31 -9.50 11.87 -2.67
N PHE A 32 -8.93 12.83 -1.94
CA PHE A 32 -9.36 14.23 -2.06
C PHE A 32 -8.59 14.89 -3.21
N GLY A 33 -9.27 15.28 -4.27
CA GLY A 33 -8.66 15.80 -5.50
C GLY A 33 -7.74 17.01 -5.28
N ASN A 34 -8.03 17.85 -4.28
CA ASN A 34 -7.22 19.02 -3.92
C ASN A 34 -5.94 18.67 -3.10
N LYS A 35 -5.76 17.40 -2.71
CA LYS A 35 -4.60 16.94 -1.93
C LYS A 35 -3.64 16.07 -2.74
N LEU A 36 -3.97 15.76 -4.00
CA LEU A 36 -3.10 15.00 -4.88
C LEU A 36 -2.33 15.94 -5.81
N ASN A 37 -1.01 15.90 -5.72
CA ASN A 37 -0.16 16.49 -6.74
C ASN A 37 -0.22 15.59 -8.00
N ASN A 38 -0.71 16.14 -9.11
CA ASN A 38 -0.82 15.41 -10.38
C ASN A 38 -1.78 14.18 -10.31
N ALA A 39 -3.04 14.44 -9.95
CA ALA A 39 -4.09 13.42 -9.79
C ALA A 39 -4.26 12.52 -11.04
N ASP A 40 -4.13 13.09 -12.26
CA ASP A 40 -4.22 12.33 -13.52
C ASP A 40 -3.12 11.28 -13.65
N LYS A 41 -1.88 11.62 -13.30
CA LYS A 41 -0.76 10.66 -13.33
C LYS A 41 -0.98 9.55 -12.32
N PHE A 42 -1.45 9.91 -11.13
CA PHE A 42 -1.72 8.97 -10.05
C PHE A 42 -2.87 8.01 -10.42
N TYR A 43 -3.95 8.54 -11.00
CA TYR A 43 -5.05 7.75 -11.53
C TYR A 43 -4.60 6.72 -12.57
N ARG A 44 -3.81 7.15 -13.57
CA ARG A 44 -3.27 6.25 -14.60
C ARG A 44 -2.33 5.20 -14.03
N ASN A 45 -1.52 5.54 -13.02
CA ASN A 45 -0.65 4.59 -12.33
C ASN A 45 -1.45 3.48 -11.68
N ILE A 46 -2.52 3.81 -10.96
CA ILE A 46 -3.40 2.82 -10.32
C ILE A 46 -4.09 1.94 -11.38
N GLN A 47 -4.57 2.53 -12.49
CA GLN A 47 -5.12 1.74 -13.60
C GLN A 47 -4.10 0.74 -14.16
N ASN A 48 -2.85 1.16 -14.30
CA ASN A 48 -1.78 0.27 -14.74
C ASN A 48 -1.50 -0.84 -13.73
N ASN A 49 -1.43 -0.53 -12.44
CA ASN A 49 -1.23 -1.51 -11.37
C ASN A 49 -2.34 -2.57 -11.37
N ILE A 50 -3.61 -2.15 -11.52
CA ILE A 50 -4.75 -3.10 -11.64
C ILE A 50 -4.56 -4.06 -12.81
N LYS A 51 -4.15 -3.55 -13.99
CA LYS A 51 -3.91 -4.39 -15.18
C LYS A 51 -2.78 -5.39 -15.00
N GLN A 52 -1.72 -5.00 -14.30
CA GLN A 52 -0.56 -5.85 -14.03
C GLN A 52 -0.84 -6.94 -12.98
N GLY A 53 -1.81 -6.70 -12.10
CA GLY A 53 -2.14 -7.59 -11.00
C GLY A 53 -1.10 -7.59 -9.88
N THR A 54 -1.48 -8.20 -8.75
CA THR A 54 -0.62 -8.24 -7.56
C THR A 54 0.67 -9.03 -7.79
N PRO A 55 1.83 -8.56 -7.29
CA PRO A 55 3.08 -9.32 -7.32
C PRO A 55 3.00 -10.62 -6.51
N THR A 56 2.45 -10.55 -5.31
CA THR A 56 2.20 -11.71 -4.42
C THR A 56 0.96 -11.45 -3.57
N GLY A 57 0.47 -12.48 -2.87
CA GLY A 57 -0.64 -12.34 -1.91
C GLY A 57 -0.33 -11.49 -0.67
N ALA A 58 0.91 -11.05 -0.49
CA ALA A 58 1.30 -10.16 0.59
C ALA A 58 0.83 -8.70 0.37
N PHE A 59 0.45 -8.31 -0.85
CA PHE A 59 0.02 -6.94 -1.15
C PHE A 59 -1.51 -6.81 -1.15
N LEU A 60 -2.06 -5.87 -0.38
CA LEU A 60 -3.44 -5.41 -0.53
C LEU A 60 -3.56 -4.55 -1.79
N TRP A 61 -3.62 -5.23 -2.92
CA TRP A 61 -3.50 -4.63 -4.24
C TRP A 61 -4.79 -3.96 -4.69
N PRO A 62 -4.71 -2.86 -5.49
CA PRO A 62 -5.88 -2.27 -6.15
C PRO A 62 -6.57 -3.31 -7.06
N LEU A 63 -7.88 -3.47 -6.92
CA LEU A 63 -8.71 -4.40 -7.69
C LEU A 63 -9.48 -3.70 -8.78
N GLU A 64 -10.15 -2.61 -8.44
CA GLU A 64 -10.94 -1.78 -9.34
C GLU A 64 -10.75 -0.31 -8.98
N ILE A 65 -10.89 0.58 -9.95
CA ILE A 65 -10.83 2.02 -9.78
C ILE A 65 -12.18 2.65 -10.12
N THR A 66 -12.58 3.68 -9.37
CA THR A 66 -13.82 4.39 -9.65
C THR A 66 -13.65 5.31 -10.86
N GLU A 67 -14.75 5.85 -11.36
CA GLU A 67 -14.71 6.96 -12.31
C GLU A 67 -13.96 8.16 -11.70
N TYR A 68 -13.30 8.91 -12.58
CA TYR A 68 -12.62 10.15 -12.22
C TYR A 68 -13.62 11.31 -12.29
N PHE A 69 -13.88 11.93 -11.17
CA PHE A 69 -14.85 13.01 -11.08
C PHE A 69 -14.27 14.21 -10.30
N GLU A 70 -14.20 15.38 -10.95
CA GLU A 70 -13.74 16.64 -10.35
C GLU A 70 -12.40 16.52 -9.58
N GLY A 71 -11.45 15.78 -10.14
CA GLY A 71 -10.15 15.55 -9.50
C GLY A 71 -10.17 14.53 -8.36
N SER A 72 -11.33 13.97 -8.04
CA SER A 72 -11.50 12.94 -7.01
C SER A 72 -11.76 11.58 -7.63
N PHE A 73 -11.27 10.54 -7.01
CA PHE A 73 -11.47 9.14 -7.38
C PHE A 73 -11.09 8.23 -6.21
N GLY A 74 -11.33 6.95 -6.37
CA GLY A 74 -10.94 5.96 -5.39
C GLY A 74 -10.64 4.61 -6.05
N TYR A 75 -10.12 3.68 -5.27
CA TYR A 75 -9.96 2.30 -5.71
C TYR A 75 -10.41 1.33 -4.64
N LEU A 76 -10.86 0.17 -5.08
CA LEU A 76 -11.26 -0.95 -4.24
C LEU A 76 -10.07 -1.89 -4.00
N MET A 77 -9.98 -2.43 -2.80
CA MET A 77 -9.02 -3.45 -2.41
C MET A 77 -9.67 -4.41 -1.40
N GLU A 78 -9.03 -5.55 -1.15
CA GLU A 78 -9.49 -6.47 -0.10
C GLU A 78 -9.46 -5.78 1.27
N LEU A 79 -10.41 -6.16 2.13
CA LEU A 79 -10.38 -5.76 3.54
C LEU A 79 -9.24 -6.46 4.26
N ARG A 80 -8.51 -5.71 5.08
CA ARG A 80 -7.54 -6.30 5.98
C ARG A 80 -8.27 -7.12 7.06
N PRO A 81 -7.92 -8.40 7.22
CA PRO A 81 -8.49 -9.22 8.29
C PRO A 81 -8.08 -8.71 9.68
N PRO A 82 -8.93 -8.83 10.71
CA PRO A 82 -8.72 -8.22 12.03
C PRO A 82 -7.55 -8.80 12.83
N GLU A 83 -7.10 -10.01 12.49
CA GLU A 83 -5.92 -10.66 13.07
C GLU A 83 -4.60 -10.01 12.68
N TYR A 84 -4.53 -9.29 11.57
CA TYR A 84 -3.36 -8.53 11.17
C TYR A 84 -3.25 -7.22 11.95
N LYS A 85 -2.13 -7.02 12.63
CA LYS A 85 -1.85 -5.86 13.48
C LYS A 85 -0.87 -4.92 12.81
N ASP A 86 -1.02 -3.64 13.05
CA ASP A 86 -0.10 -2.61 12.58
C ASP A 86 1.32 -2.92 13.07
N PHE A 87 2.30 -2.87 12.17
CA PHE A 87 3.69 -3.20 12.49
C PHE A 87 4.30 -2.23 13.50
N SER A 88 3.84 -0.99 13.55
CA SER A 88 4.26 -0.02 14.56
C SER A 88 3.97 -0.50 15.99
N LEU A 89 2.94 -1.32 16.20
CA LEU A 89 2.63 -1.88 17.51
C LEU A 89 3.69 -2.88 17.99
N PHE A 90 4.33 -3.60 17.07
CA PHE A 90 5.47 -4.48 17.41
C PHE A 90 6.70 -3.65 17.77
N LEU A 91 6.97 -2.56 17.04
CA LEU A 91 8.09 -1.65 17.35
C LEU A 91 7.92 -0.97 18.71
N LEU A 92 6.68 -0.73 19.12
CA LEU A 92 6.32 -0.15 20.42
C LEU A 92 6.17 -1.21 21.52
N ALA A 93 6.47 -2.48 21.26
CA ALA A 93 6.29 -3.61 22.17
C ALA A 93 4.85 -3.75 22.74
N LYS A 94 3.84 -3.27 21.99
CA LYS A 94 2.41 -3.43 22.36
C LYS A 94 1.81 -4.73 21.82
N VAL A 95 2.42 -5.32 20.82
CA VAL A 95 2.10 -6.62 20.25
C VAL A 95 3.40 -7.41 20.12
N HIS A 96 3.33 -8.71 20.39
CA HIS A 96 4.47 -9.62 20.32
C HIS A 96 4.17 -10.76 19.37
N PHE A 97 5.20 -11.28 18.70
CA PHE A 97 5.11 -12.51 17.94
C PHE A 97 4.84 -13.69 18.87
N ALA A 98 4.02 -14.62 18.44
CA ALA A 98 3.69 -15.82 19.23
C ALA A 98 4.93 -16.71 19.48
N ASN A 99 5.86 -16.71 18.51
CA ASN A 99 7.09 -17.50 18.56
C ASN A 99 8.12 -16.91 17.57
N ILE A 100 9.33 -17.49 17.55
CA ILE A 100 10.42 -17.07 16.68
C ILE A 100 10.13 -17.39 15.20
N GLU A 101 9.39 -18.45 14.92
CA GLU A 101 9.00 -18.85 13.57
C GLU A 101 8.13 -17.77 12.92
N ALA A 102 7.18 -17.20 13.65
CA ALA A 102 6.35 -16.10 13.17
C ALA A 102 7.19 -14.84 12.84
N LEU A 103 8.19 -14.52 13.67
CA LEU A 103 9.12 -13.42 13.39
C LEU A 103 9.93 -13.67 12.10
N ILE A 104 10.49 -14.87 11.95
CA ILE A 104 11.26 -15.26 10.77
C ILE A 104 10.36 -15.24 9.52
N ASN A 105 9.15 -15.80 9.63
CA ASN A 105 8.20 -15.80 8.51
C ASN A 105 7.85 -14.37 8.07
N THR A 106 7.68 -13.44 9.01
CA THR A 106 7.46 -12.02 8.68
C THR A 106 8.58 -11.45 7.83
N ALA A 107 9.84 -11.68 8.21
CA ALA A 107 11.01 -11.23 7.46
C ALA A 107 11.06 -11.84 6.04
N LEU A 108 10.77 -13.14 5.94
CA LEU A 108 10.71 -13.84 4.65
C LEU A 108 9.56 -13.34 3.76
N CYS A 109 8.37 -13.13 4.32
CA CYS A 109 7.21 -12.59 3.58
C CYS A 109 7.51 -11.20 3.00
N ILE A 110 8.07 -10.30 3.81
CA ILE A 110 8.45 -8.96 3.35
C ILE A 110 9.51 -9.06 2.24
N THR A 111 10.60 -9.77 2.49
CA THR A 111 11.71 -9.90 1.53
C THR A 111 11.25 -10.52 0.21
N ASN A 112 10.47 -11.60 0.25
CA ASN A 112 9.92 -12.23 -0.94
C ASN A 112 8.93 -11.33 -1.67
N GLY A 113 8.07 -10.62 -0.95
CA GLY A 113 7.14 -9.65 -1.54
C GLY A 113 7.87 -8.59 -2.35
N PHE A 114 8.85 -7.91 -1.75
CA PHE A 114 9.64 -6.89 -2.46
C PHE A 114 10.49 -7.46 -3.58
N ARG A 115 11.08 -8.65 -3.41
CA ARG A 115 11.79 -9.32 -4.50
C ARG A 115 10.90 -9.53 -5.73
N GLU A 116 9.68 -10.03 -5.55
CA GLU A 116 8.75 -10.22 -6.65
C GLU A 116 8.26 -8.90 -7.26
N LEU A 117 8.06 -7.86 -6.44
CA LEU A 117 7.76 -6.52 -6.92
C LEU A 117 8.89 -5.99 -7.81
N HIS A 118 10.13 -6.06 -7.34
CA HIS A 118 11.32 -5.59 -8.05
C HIS A 118 11.59 -6.41 -9.33
N ASN A 119 11.38 -7.73 -9.29
CA ASN A 119 11.51 -8.60 -10.48
C ASN A 119 10.55 -8.20 -11.60
N ARG A 120 9.43 -7.57 -11.28
CA ARG A 120 8.47 -7.02 -12.26
C ARG A 120 8.81 -5.59 -12.72
N GLY A 121 9.91 -5.01 -12.25
CA GLY A 121 10.35 -3.67 -12.61
C GLY A 121 9.61 -2.54 -11.90
N TYR A 122 9.08 -2.80 -10.70
CA TYR A 122 8.38 -1.80 -9.89
C TYR A 122 9.16 -1.40 -8.65
N SER A 123 8.98 -0.15 -8.22
CA SER A 123 9.44 0.38 -6.93
C SER A 123 8.25 0.77 -6.05
N TYR A 124 8.41 0.60 -4.74
CA TYR A 124 7.44 1.02 -3.73
C TYR A 124 7.92 2.35 -3.12
N GLN A 125 7.20 3.45 -3.38
CA GLN A 125 7.70 4.81 -3.15
C GLN A 125 7.31 5.44 -1.80
N ASP A 126 6.55 4.72 -0.95
CA ASP A 126 6.19 5.18 0.40
C ASP A 126 6.48 4.09 1.44
N LEU A 127 7.70 3.57 1.45
CA LEU A 127 8.12 2.60 2.44
C LEU A 127 8.09 3.22 3.84
N ASN A 128 7.32 2.64 4.74
CA ASN A 128 7.28 3.01 6.15
C ASN A 128 6.57 1.95 7.00
N ASP A 129 6.80 2.02 8.32
CA ASP A 129 6.25 1.08 9.30
C ASP A 129 4.72 1.02 9.34
N GLY A 130 4.02 2.11 9.02
CA GLY A 130 2.55 2.16 8.98
C GLY A 130 1.90 1.43 7.81
N ASN A 131 2.68 1.03 6.80
CA ASN A 131 2.18 0.36 5.60
C ASN A 131 2.29 -1.16 5.67
N PHE A 132 2.71 -1.72 6.82
CA PHE A 132 2.80 -3.15 7.07
C PHE A 132 1.85 -3.59 8.16
N PHE A 133 1.12 -4.64 7.89
CA PHE A 133 0.29 -5.32 8.88
C PHE A 133 0.72 -6.78 8.98
N VAL A 134 0.87 -7.27 10.20
CA VAL A 134 1.43 -8.59 10.47
C VAL A 134 0.47 -9.41 11.32
N ASN A 135 0.27 -10.66 10.95
CA ASN A 135 -0.40 -11.62 11.81
C ASN A 135 0.62 -12.11 12.86
N PRO A 136 0.45 -11.78 14.15
CA PRO A 136 1.43 -12.14 15.18
C PRO A 136 1.56 -13.64 15.43
N LYS A 137 0.58 -14.45 15.01
CA LYS A 137 0.59 -15.91 15.18
C LYS A 137 1.33 -16.63 14.08
N THR A 138 1.12 -16.22 12.83
CA THR A 138 1.69 -16.91 11.66
C THR A 138 2.90 -16.20 11.08
N GLY A 139 3.04 -14.89 11.33
CA GLY A 139 4.03 -14.05 10.70
C GLY A 139 3.69 -13.63 9.26
N ASP A 140 2.49 -13.95 8.77
CA ASP A 140 2.05 -13.48 7.46
C ASP A 140 1.94 -11.96 7.45
N VAL A 141 2.24 -11.36 6.29
CA VAL A 141 2.30 -9.91 6.11
C VAL A 141 1.29 -9.45 5.07
N LEU A 142 0.67 -8.31 5.34
CA LEU A 142 -0.07 -7.53 4.35
C LEU A 142 0.60 -6.17 4.19
N ILE A 143 0.98 -5.85 2.96
CA ILE A 143 1.57 -4.57 2.56
C ILE A 143 0.46 -3.72 1.95
N CYS A 144 0.25 -2.54 2.51
CA CYS A 144 -0.80 -1.60 2.12
C CYS A 144 -0.26 -0.45 1.27
N ASP A 145 -1.13 0.49 0.90
CA ASP A 145 -0.79 1.69 0.13
C ASP A 145 -0.02 1.40 -1.18
N ASN A 146 -0.48 0.35 -1.89
CA ASN A 146 0.14 -0.12 -3.13
C ASN A 146 -0.17 0.78 -4.36
N ASP A 147 -0.96 1.80 -4.18
CA ASP A 147 -1.10 2.96 -5.07
C ASP A 147 0.22 3.75 -5.21
N ASN A 148 1.12 3.62 -4.22
CA ASN A 148 2.47 4.18 -4.23
C ASN A 148 3.50 3.32 -4.97
N VAL A 149 3.07 2.24 -5.62
CA VAL A 149 3.91 1.41 -6.48
C VAL A 149 3.90 1.95 -7.89
N ALA A 150 5.10 2.13 -8.48
CA ALA A 150 5.26 2.58 -9.85
C ALA A 150 6.42 1.86 -10.56
N PRO A 151 6.44 1.83 -11.91
CA PRO A 151 7.58 1.33 -12.68
C PRO A 151 8.89 2.05 -12.31
N TYR A 152 10.02 1.37 -12.48
CA TYR A 152 11.34 1.95 -12.24
C TYR A 152 11.54 3.25 -13.04
N GLY A 153 12.12 4.25 -12.40
CA GLY A 153 12.37 5.55 -12.99
C GLY A 153 11.16 6.48 -13.06
N GLU A 154 9.95 5.98 -12.75
CA GLU A 154 8.78 6.84 -12.55
C GLU A 154 8.79 7.40 -11.13
N ASN A 155 8.51 8.69 -11.00
CA ASN A 155 8.36 9.36 -9.69
C ASN A 155 6.91 9.86 -9.58
N LEU A 156 6.18 9.35 -8.60
CA LEU A 156 4.79 9.75 -8.33
C LEU A 156 4.69 11.09 -7.59
N GLY A 157 5.82 11.66 -7.17
CA GLY A 157 5.84 12.89 -6.38
C GLY A 157 5.39 12.70 -4.93
N ILE A 158 5.56 11.48 -4.43
CA ILE A 158 5.19 11.12 -3.06
C ILE A 158 6.30 11.57 -2.12
N ALA A 159 5.91 12.28 -1.06
CA ALA A 159 6.81 12.64 0.02
C ALA A 159 6.93 11.45 0.99
N GLY A 160 7.82 10.51 0.69
CA GLY A 160 8.15 9.39 1.56
C GLY A 160 8.76 9.88 2.90
N LYS A 161 8.82 9.00 3.90
CA LYS A 161 9.51 9.29 5.17
C LYS A 161 11.02 9.21 4.97
N CYS A 162 11.74 10.31 5.16
CA CYS A 162 13.20 10.43 4.87
C CYS A 162 14.05 9.28 5.43
N ARG A 163 13.76 8.77 6.64
CA ARG A 163 14.53 7.66 7.21
C ARG A 163 14.30 6.28 6.56
N TYR A 164 13.33 6.18 5.66
CA TYR A 164 13.04 4.97 4.86
C TYR A 164 13.41 5.15 3.39
N MET A 165 13.87 6.35 3.00
CA MET A 165 14.27 6.65 1.62
C MET A 165 15.79 6.57 1.51
N ALA A 166 16.28 6.10 0.35
CA ALA A 166 17.69 6.14 0.04
C ALA A 166 18.18 7.60 -0.03
N PRO A 167 19.39 7.91 0.48
CA PRO A 167 19.92 9.28 0.52
C PRO A 167 19.92 9.99 -0.84
N GLU A 168 20.25 9.27 -1.90
CA GLU A 168 20.28 9.80 -3.27
C GLU A 168 18.88 10.18 -3.81
N VAL A 169 17.83 9.51 -3.34
CA VAL A 169 16.44 9.87 -3.66
C VAL A 169 16.03 11.12 -2.88
N VAL A 170 16.36 11.19 -1.59
CA VAL A 170 16.10 12.37 -0.75
C VAL A 170 16.78 13.61 -1.31
N MET A 171 18.02 13.46 -1.81
CA MET A 171 18.79 14.55 -2.43
C MET A 171 18.41 14.85 -3.89
N GLY A 172 17.45 14.12 -4.45
CA GLY A 172 17.02 14.29 -5.84
C GLY A 172 18.06 13.87 -6.90
N GLN A 173 19.07 13.10 -6.50
CA GLN A 173 20.17 12.65 -7.39
C GLN A 173 19.78 11.42 -8.19
N LYS A 174 18.80 10.65 -7.71
CA LYS A 174 18.32 9.41 -8.35
C LYS A 174 16.80 9.30 -8.26
N ARG A 175 16.20 8.64 -9.23
CA ARG A 175 14.78 8.25 -9.19
C ARG A 175 14.62 6.90 -8.51
N PRO A 176 13.45 6.64 -7.89
CA PRO A 176 13.20 5.34 -7.26
C PRO A 176 13.36 4.16 -8.21
N ASP A 177 14.09 3.14 -7.77
CA ASP A 177 14.28 1.85 -8.46
C ASP A 177 14.43 0.70 -7.43
N SER A 178 14.97 -0.46 -7.84
CA SER A 178 15.20 -1.61 -6.95
C SER A 178 16.35 -1.44 -5.97
N HIS A 179 17.12 -0.37 -6.07
CA HIS A 179 18.31 -0.10 -5.24
C HIS A 179 18.13 1.11 -4.32
N THR A 180 16.94 1.75 -4.35
CA THR A 180 16.67 3.01 -3.62
C THR A 180 15.46 2.93 -2.74
#